data_3a2d60534ec95e0bf6244cac0b80f6f7
#
_entry.id   3a2d60534ec95e0bf6244cac0b80f6f7
#
_cell.length_a   1.000
_cell.length_b   1.000
_cell.length_c   1.000
_cell.angle_alpha   90.00
_cell.angle_beta   90.00
_cell.angle_gamma   90.00
#
_symmetry.space_group_name_H-M   'P 1'
#
loop_
_entity.id
_entity.type
_entity.pdbx_description
1 polymer ?
#
loop_
_entity_poly.entity_id
_entity_poly.type
_entity_poly.pdbx_seq_one_letter_code
_entity_poly.pdbx_strand_id
1 'polypeptide(L)'
;MDVKLLHQGSDGGTAVLYFTGWSAPHSLAMEMELPKEWTLFSVGDYRGELPQWPDMYRFSRLYLVAWSMGVWAAEYFHKCYPAPSLAVAINGTPSLISDRYGIKGVDYQRMAAGLEAESYRHFVRQMCLSEETAAHFLSLPDHRGITAARVELRWVGDLGGSVTECEVPWTRAIVSDHDLVIPSSGQRRFWSDRSIPIEELPTAPHLILGTYLKSWRELLRL
;
A
#
# COMPACT_ATOMS: atom_id res chain seq x y z
N MET A 1 7.12 -11.88 5.45
CA MET A 1 7.20 -10.65 4.65
C MET A 1 8.11 -10.88 3.45
N ASP A 2 7.82 -10.27 2.31
CA ASP A 2 8.59 -10.41 1.06
C ASP A 2 9.04 -9.03 0.56
N VAL A 3 10.33 -8.91 0.21
CA VAL A 3 10.92 -7.68 -0.36
C VAL A 3 11.55 -8.04 -1.70
N LYS A 4 11.02 -7.47 -2.79
CA LYS A 4 11.49 -7.76 -4.15
C LYS A 4 12.13 -6.53 -4.80
N LEU A 5 13.28 -6.73 -5.42
CA LEU A 5 13.85 -5.78 -6.37
C LEU A 5 13.13 -5.96 -7.71
N LEU A 6 12.35 -4.96 -8.13
CA LEU A 6 11.61 -4.99 -9.40
C LEU A 6 12.39 -4.35 -10.55
N HIS A 7 13.15 -3.30 -10.24
CA HIS A 7 13.99 -2.61 -11.20
C HIS A 7 15.27 -2.12 -10.53
N GLN A 8 16.40 -2.34 -11.18
CA GLN A 8 17.71 -1.85 -10.75
C GLN A 8 18.07 -0.61 -11.57
N GLY A 9 18.14 0.53 -10.93
CA GLY A 9 18.61 1.79 -11.50
C GLY A 9 20.10 2.02 -11.28
N SER A 10 20.50 3.30 -11.22
CA SER A 10 21.88 3.70 -10.96
C SER A 10 22.31 3.37 -9.54
N ASP A 11 23.50 2.82 -9.36
CA ASP A 11 24.05 2.52 -8.05
C ASP A 11 24.21 3.80 -7.20
N GLY A 12 23.83 3.73 -5.93
CA GLY A 12 23.84 4.87 -5.02
C GLY A 12 22.88 6.02 -5.36
N GLY A 13 22.05 5.86 -6.40
CA GLY A 13 21.10 6.88 -6.89
C GLY A 13 19.82 7.00 -6.05
N THR A 14 18.70 7.13 -6.73
CA THR A 14 17.35 7.21 -6.13
C THR A 14 16.72 5.83 -6.04
N ALA A 15 16.14 5.50 -4.87
CA ALA A 15 15.32 4.32 -4.70
C ALA A 15 13.88 4.68 -4.32
N VAL A 16 12.92 3.91 -4.85
CA VAL A 16 11.54 3.88 -4.40
C VAL A 16 11.31 2.60 -3.63
N LEU A 17 10.85 2.72 -2.40
CA LEU A 17 10.40 1.63 -1.56
C LEU A 17 8.88 1.65 -1.53
N TYR A 18 8.25 0.70 -2.21
CA TYR A 18 6.81 0.61 -2.36
C TYR A 18 6.23 -0.50 -1.48
N PHE A 19 5.34 -0.14 -0.56
CA PHE A 19 4.57 -1.08 0.25
C PHE A 19 3.22 -1.34 -0.42
N THR A 20 2.99 -2.60 -0.82
CA THR A 20 1.78 -3.00 -1.57
C THR A 20 0.54 -3.03 -0.68
N GLY A 21 -0.64 -3.02 -1.29
CA GLY A 21 -1.88 -3.36 -0.61
C GLY A 21 -1.98 -4.86 -0.28
N TRP A 22 -2.96 -5.20 0.57
CA TRP A 22 -3.24 -6.59 0.89
C TRP A 22 -3.47 -7.44 -0.36
N SER A 23 -2.80 -8.61 -0.39
CA SER A 23 -2.87 -9.57 -1.50
C SER A 23 -2.54 -9.03 -2.89
N ALA A 24 -2.04 -7.80 -3.00
CA ALA A 24 -1.64 -7.25 -4.28
C ALA A 24 -0.34 -7.90 -4.78
N PRO A 25 -0.25 -8.19 -6.09
CA PRO A 25 0.98 -8.68 -6.69
C PRO A 25 2.03 -7.56 -6.75
N HIS A 26 3.30 -7.92 -6.64
CA HIS A 26 4.39 -6.94 -6.77
C HIS A 26 4.45 -6.32 -8.17
N SER A 27 4.05 -7.09 -9.20
CA SER A 27 3.98 -6.62 -10.59
C SER A 27 3.06 -5.41 -10.80
N LEU A 28 2.09 -5.17 -9.91
CA LEU A 28 1.27 -3.96 -9.96
C LEU A 28 2.11 -2.68 -9.97
N ALA A 29 3.24 -2.66 -9.28
CA ALA A 29 4.14 -1.52 -9.25
C ALA A 29 4.78 -1.22 -10.61
N MET A 30 4.83 -2.20 -11.51
CA MET A 30 5.38 -2.08 -12.87
C MET A 30 4.36 -1.54 -13.88
N GLU A 31 3.09 -1.39 -13.49
CA GLU A 31 2.07 -0.71 -14.30
C GLU A 31 2.26 0.83 -14.35
N MET A 32 3.22 1.34 -13.59
CA MET A 32 3.57 2.75 -13.55
C MET A 32 4.93 3.00 -14.21
N GLU A 33 5.02 4.05 -15.01
CA GLU A 33 6.28 4.49 -15.62
C GLU A 33 7.31 4.83 -14.54
N LEU A 34 8.48 4.20 -14.63
CA LEU A 34 9.61 4.42 -13.72
C LEU A 34 10.79 5.04 -14.48
N PRO A 35 11.43 6.10 -13.96
CA PRO A 35 12.69 6.58 -14.51
C PRO A 35 13.74 5.47 -14.50
N LYS A 36 14.44 5.27 -15.62
CA LYS A 36 15.40 4.19 -15.79
C LYS A 36 16.55 4.20 -14.77
N GLU A 37 16.88 5.39 -14.28
CA GLU A 37 17.92 5.61 -13.28
C GLU A 37 17.47 5.32 -11.84
N TRP A 38 16.18 5.10 -11.59
CA TRP A 38 15.65 4.81 -10.25
C TRP A 38 15.59 3.32 -9.98
N THR A 39 15.89 2.93 -8.75
CA THR A 39 15.71 1.56 -8.28
C THR A 39 14.33 1.42 -7.63
N LEU A 40 13.60 0.35 -7.94
CA LEU A 40 12.27 0.08 -7.37
C LEU A 40 12.30 -1.21 -6.56
N PHE A 41 11.98 -1.10 -5.28
CA PHE A 41 11.69 -2.22 -4.39
C PHE A 41 10.22 -2.27 -4.08
N SER A 42 9.67 -3.47 -4.02
CA SER A 42 8.29 -3.71 -3.61
C SER A 42 8.26 -4.62 -2.37
N VAL A 43 7.52 -4.20 -1.37
CA VAL A 43 7.33 -4.90 -0.09
C VAL A 43 5.89 -5.38 0.00
N GLY A 44 5.71 -6.66 0.26
CA GLY A 44 4.39 -7.29 0.39
C GLY A 44 4.46 -8.57 1.21
N ASP A 45 3.35 -9.28 1.26
CA ASP A 45 3.20 -10.47 2.11
C ASP A 45 3.75 -10.25 3.53
N TYR A 46 3.05 -9.47 4.30
CA TYR A 46 3.52 -8.97 5.61
C TYR A 46 3.63 -10.03 6.70
N ARG A 47 3.40 -11.31 6.37
CA ARG A 47 3.43 -12.45 7.32
C ARG A 47 4.85 -12.86 7.69
N GLY A 48 4.96 -13.44 8.90
CA GLY A 48 6.15 -14.17 9.32
C GLY A 48 7.32 -13.28 9.73
N GLU A 49 8.50 -13.87 9.68
CA GLU A 49 9.73 -13.20 10.10
C GLU A 49 10.16 -12.10 9.14
N LEU A 50 10.92 -11.15 9.65
CA LEU A 50 11.52 -10.10 8.84
C LEU A 50 12.51 -10.72 7.84
N PRO A 51 12.37 -10.45 6.53
CA PRO A 51 13.35 -10.89 5.57
C PRO A 51 14.67 -10.14 5.77
N GLN A 52 15.71 -10.60 5.09
CA GLN A 52 16.91 -9.79 4.94
C GLN A 52 16.56 -8.56 4.08
N TRP A 53 16.55 -7.39 4.69
CA TRP A 53 16.31 -6.13 3.99
C TRP A 53 17.51 -5.79 3.10
N PRO A 54 17.26 -5.30 1.87
CA PRO A 54 18.32 -4.69 1.07
C PRO A 54 18.95 -3.51 1.83
N ASP A 55 20.24 -3.28 1.59
CA ASP A 55 20.90 -2.10 2.14
C ASP A 55 20.32 -0.83 1.50
N MET A 56 19.36 -0.22 2.17
CA MET A 56 18.71 1.03 1.74
C MET A 56 19.58 2.27 2.03
N TYR A 57 20.56 2.16 2.92
CA TYR A 57 21.48 3.27 3.25
C TYR A 57 22.45 3.61 2.11
N ARG A 58 22.64 2.70 1.15
CA ARG A 58 23.48 2.94 -0.03
C ARG A 58 22.89 3.96 -1.01
N PHE A 59 21.58 4.26 -0.94
CA PHE A 59 20.93 5.19 -1.84
C PHE A 59 21.03 6.63 -1.33
N SER A 60 21.33 7.57 -2.22
CA SER A 60 21.39 9.01 -1.90
C SER A 60 20.01 9.60 -1.60
N ARG A 61 18.95 8.99 -2.16
CA ARG A 61 17.55 9.36 -1.93
C ARG A 61 16.69 8.12 -1.82
N LEU A 62 15.89 8.07 -0.78
CA LEU A 62 14.87 7.05 -0.59
C LEU A 62 13.49 7.73 -0.60
N TYR A 63 12.62 7.30 -1.51
CA TYR A 63 11.22 7.68 -1.54
C TYR A 63 10.37 6.50 -1.10
N LEU A 64 9.44 6.75 -0.20
CA LEU A 64 8.50 5.75 0.29
C LEU A 64 7.13 6.02 -0.31
N VAL A 65 6.54 5.00 -0.87
CA VAL A 65 5.13 5.00 -1.30
C VAL A 65 4.45 3.80 -0.68
N ALA A 66 3.32 4.03 -0.05
CA ALA A 66 2.58 2.95 0.57
C ALA A 66 1.09 3.04 0.18
N TRP A 67 0.51 1.92 -0.22
CA TRP A 67 -0.88 1.84 -0.64
C TRP A 67 -1.69 0.90 0.26
N SER A 68 -2.88 1.37 0.70
CA SER A 68 -3.84 0.53 1.43
C SER A 68 -3.25 -0.04 2.72
N MET A 69 -3.30 -1.36 2.94
CA MET A 69 -2.64 -2.06 4.04
C MET A 69 -1.14 -1.75 4.13
N GLY A 70 -0.50 -1.44 2.99
CA GLY A 70 0.90 -1.04 2.95
C GLY A 70 1.22 0.19 3.78
N VAL A 71 0.25 1.10 4.00
CA VAL A 71 0.45 2.28 4.84
C VAL A 71 0.63 1.89 6.31
N TRP A 72 -0.17 0.94 6.82
CA TRP A 72 0.03 0.34 8.12
C TRP A 72 1.37 -0.40 8.19
N ALA A 73 1.68 -1.19 7.16
CA ALA A 73 2.91 -1.97 7.14
C ALA A 73 4.16 -1.09 7.12
N ALA A 74 4.16 0.01 6.37
CA ALA A 74 5.28 0.95 6.37
C ALA A 74 5.56 1.50 7.78
N GLU A 75 4.53 1.88 8.52
CA GLU A 75 4.70 2.27 9.93
C GLU A 75 5.17 1.12 10.83
N TYR A 76 4.54 -0.04 10.71
CA TYR A 76 4.88 -1.17 11.55
C TYR A 76 6.35 -1.60 11.38
N PHE A 77 6.88 -1.51 10.16
CA PHE A 77 8.25 -1.89 9.82
C PHE A 77 9.21 -0.70 9.68
N HIS A 78 8.87 0.48 10.19
CA HIS A 78 9.66 1.72 9.99
C HIS A 78 11.14 1.60 10.42
N LYS A 79 11.46 0.73 11.37
CA LYS A 79 12.85 0.49 11.82
C LYS A 79 13.71 -0.32 10.84
N CYS A 80 13.11 -0.90 9.79
CA CYS A 80 13.80 -1.75 8.84
C CYS A 80 14.47 -0.98 7.68
N TYR A 81 14.22 0.32 7.56
CA TYR A 81 14.75 1.16 6.50
C TYR A 81 15.04 2.59 7.00
N PRO A 82 15.94 3.35 6.35
CA PRO A 82 16.22 4.72 6.74
C PRO A 82 15.02 5.63 6.52
N ALA A 83 14.97 6.77 7.23
CA ALA A 83 13.93 7.77 7.02
C ALA A 83 13.89 8.22 5.55
N PRO A 84 12.75 8.14 4.88
CA PRO A 84 12.62 8.53 3.49
C PRO A 84 12.67 10.06 3.33
N SER A 85 13.19 10.52 2.19
CA SER A 85 13.18 11.94 1.82
C SER A 85 11.78 12.45 1.47
N LEU A 86 10.92 11.57 0.96
CA LEU A 86 9.49 11.78 0.71
C LEU A 86 8.74 10.50 1.09
N ALA A 87 7.59 10.64 1.73
CA ALA A 87 6.70 9.54 2.04
C ALA A 87 5.27 9.88 1.62
N VAL A 88 4.68 9.06 0.77
CA VAL A 88 3.32 9.24 0.25
C VAL A 88 2.45 8.07 0.63
N ALA A 89 1.38 8.34 1.36
CA ALA A 89 0.34 7.36 1.66
C ALA A 89 -0.76 7.43 0.60
N ILE A 90 -1.25 6.28 0.14
CA ILE A 90 -2.31 6.16 -0.86
C ILE A 90 -3.43 5.30 -0.30
N ASN A 91 -4.63 5.86 -0.22
CA ASN A 91 -5.84 5.12 0.14
C ASN A 91 -5.67 4.19 1.35
N GLY A 92 -5.09 4.74 2.42
CA GLY A 92 -4.82 4.00 3.65
C GLY A 92 -4.42 4.90 4.81
N THR A 93 -4.36 4.29 5.98
CA THR A 93 -3.85 4.93 7.20
C THR A 93 -3.02 3.93 8.01
N PRO A 94 -2.09 4.38 8.86
CA PRO A 94 -1.43 3.52 9.85
C PRO A 94 -2.40 2.81 10.80
N SER A 95 -3.60 3.38 11.02
CA SER A 95 -4.69 2.78 11.80
C SER A 95 -5.63 2.00 10.89
N LEU A 96 -5.11 0.93 10.23
CA LEU A 96 -5.85 0.11 9.27
C LEU A 96 -7.14 -0.48 9.87
N ILE A 97 -7.07 -1.03 11.08
CA ILE A 97 -8.21 -1.57 11.81
C ILE A 97 -8.62 -0.54 12.87
N SER A 98 -9.60 0.27 12.53
CA SER A 98 -10.05 1.35 13.40
C SER A 98 -11.45 1.80 13.02
N ASP A 99 -12.36 1.87 13.99
CA ASP A 99 -13.72 2.39 13.76
C ASP A 99 -13.74 3.89 13.43
N ARG A 100 -12.63 4.60 13.75
CA ARG A 100 -12.50 6.03 13.52
C ARG A 100 -11.75 6.37 12.24
N TYR A 101 -10.69 5.62 11.89
CA TYR A 101 -9.70 6.01 10.89
C TYR A 101 -9.52 5.02 9.74
N GLY A 102 -10.01 3.79 9.89
CA GLY A 102 -9.77 2.70 8.97
C GLY A 102 -10.98 1.83 8.73
N ILE A 103 -10.74 0.53 8.58
CA ILE A 103 -11.78 -0.49 8.49
C ILE A 103 -12.28 -0.79 9.90
N LYS A 104 -13.60 -0.83 10.10
CA LYS A 104 -14.16 -1.20 11.41
C LYS A 104 -13.71 -2.59 11.81
N GLY A 105 -13.39 -2.78 13.09
CA GLY A 105 -12.91 -4.07 13.60
C GLY A 105 -13.82 -5.24 13.27
N VAL A 106 -15.15 -5.06 13.40
CA VAL A 106 -16.15 -6.09 13.07
C VAL A 106 -16.16 -6.46 11.58
N ASP A 107 -15.97 -5.48 10.69
CA ASP A 107 -15.96 -5.71 9.24
C ASP A 107 -14.66 -6.38 8.82
N TYR A 108 -13.54 -5.98 9.40
CA TYR A 108 -12.24 -6.62 9.18
C TYR A 108 -12.27 -8.10 9.61
N GLN A 109 -12.78 -8.39 10.79
CA GLN A 109 -12.89 -9.77 11.30
C GLN A 109 -13.80 -10.63 10.40
N ARG A 110 -14.93 -10.06 9.94
CA ARG A 110 -15.84 -10.75 9.01
C ARG A 110 -15.14 -11.07 7.68
N MET A 111 -14.39 -10.13 7.14
CA MET A 111 -13.60 -10.34 5.92
C MET A 111 -12.56 -11.44 6.11
N ALA A 112 -11.78 -11.38 7.20
CA ALA A 112 -10.73 -12.37 7.49
C ALA A 112 -11.29 -13.78 7.72
N ALA A 113 -12.46 -13.90 8.34
CA ALA A 113 -13.13 -15.19 8.59
C ALA A 113 -13.78 -15.78 7.34
N GLY A 114 -14.42 -14.94 6.52
CA GLY A 114 -15.24 -15.32 5.37
C GLY A 114 -14.53 -15.26 4.02
N LEU A 115 -13.20 -15.16 3.99
CA LEU A 115 -12.48 -15.01 2.73
C LEU A 115 -12.48 -16.32 1.93
N GLU A 116 -13.18 -16.31 0.81
CA GLU A 116 -13.26 -17.35 -0.20
C GLU A 116 -12.97 -16.76 -1.59
N ALA A 117 -12.82 -17.63 -2.60
CA ALA A 117 -12.49 -17.17 -3.96
C ALA A 117 -13.52 -16.18 -4.54
N GLU A 118 -14.80 -16.37 -4.23
CA GLU A 118 -15.88 -15.49 -4.70
C GLU A 118 -15.86 -14.15 -3.96
N SER A 119 -15.76 -14.15 -2.63
CA SER A 119 -15.65 -12.92 -1.84
C SER A 119 -14.39 -12.12 -2.16
N TYR A 120 -13.29 -12.80 -2.51
CA TYR A 120 -12.09 -12.13 -3.01
C TYR A 120 -12.31 -11.43 -4.36
N ARG A 121 -12.98 -12.08 -5.32
CA ARG A 121 -13.33 -11.44 -6.60
C ARG A 121 -14.26 -10.23 -6.39
N HIS A 122 -15.22 -10.36 -5.46
CA HIS A 122 -16.09 -9.25 -5.10
C HIS A 122 -15.30 -8.07 -4.52
N PHE A 123 -14.37 -8.36 -3.60
CA PHE A 123 -13.45 -7.36 -3.06
C PHE A 123 -12.65 -6.65 -4.16
N VAL A 124 -12.10 -7.39 -5.13
CA VAL A 124 -11.34 -6.80 -6.25
C VAL A 124 -12.23 -5.88 -7.09
N ARG A 125 -13.50 -6.25 -7.35
CA ARG A 125 -14.44 -5.37 -8.05
C ARG A 125 -14.73 -4.08 -7.28
N GLN A 126 -14.91 -4.15 -5.97
CA GLN A 126 -15.09 -2.97 -5.11
C GLN A 126 -13.83 -2.09 -5.10
N MET A 127 -12.67 -2.68 -5.08
CA MET A 127 -11.38 -1.99 -5.11
C MET A 127 -11.17 -1.22 -6.42
N CYS A 128 -11.60 -1.78 -7.56
CA CYS A 128 -11.35 -1.24 -8.90
C CYS A 128 -12.50 -0.36 -9.43
N LEU A 129 -13.74 -0.59 -9.01
CA LEU A 129 -14.97 0.03 -9.56
C LEU A 129 -15.15 -0.12 -11.09
N SER A 130 -14.39 -0.99 -11.73
CA SER A 130 -14.40 -1.26 -13.16
C SER A 130 -14.14 -2.75 -13.38
N GLU A 131 -14.97 -3.42 -14.16
CA GLU A 131 -14.78 -4.84 -14.49
C GLU A 131 -13.52 -5.04 -15.33
N GLU A 132 -13.18 -4.10 -16.22
CA GLU A 132 -11.95 -4.15 -17.02
C GLU A 132 -10.71 -4.05 -16.12
N THR A 133 -10.67 -3.06 -15.20
CA THR A 133 -9.57 -2.89 -14.25
C THR A 133 -9.47 -4.09 -13.30
N ALA A 134 -10.61 -4.63 -12.85
CA ALA A 134 -10.63 -5.81 -12.00
C ALA A 134 -10.09 -7.05 -12.72
N ALA A 135 -10.49 -7.27 -13.98
CA ALA A 135 -9.98 -8.36 -14.81
C ALA A 135 -8.48 -8.22 -15.08
N HIS A 136 -8.03 -6.99 -15.39
CA HIS A 136 -6.61 -6.70 -15.56
C HIS A 136 -5.81 -6.99 -14.28
N PHE A 137 -6.26 -6.45 -13.14
CA PHE A 137 -5.62 -6.71 -11.85
C PHE A 137 -5.49 -8.21 -11.57
N LEU A 138 -6.56 -8.99 -11.78
CA LEU A 138 -6.56 -10.44 -11.57
C LEU A 138 -5.67 -11.21 -12.56
N SER A 139 -5.34 -10.62 -13.72
CA SER A 139 -4.45 -11.21 -14.71
C SER A 139 -2.97 -10.94 -14.46
N LEU A 140 -2.64 -10.01 -13.57
CA LEU A 140 -1.24 -9.71 -13.23
C LEU A 140 -0.52 -10.97 -12.73
N PRO A 141 0.75 -11.16 -13.05
CA PRO A 141 1.52 -12.28 -12.54
C PRO A 141 1.77 -12.14 -11.02
N ASP A 142 2.29 -13.18 -10.40
CA ASP A 142 2.73 -13.24 -9.01
C ASP A 142 1.63 -13.00 -7.94
N HIS A 143 0.35 -13.22 -8.27
CA HIS A 143 -0.70 -13.32 -7.29
C HIS A 143 -0.46 -14.47 -6.30
N ARG A 144 -0.61 -14.16 -5.02
CA ARG A 144 -0.60 -15.19 -3.97
C ARG A 144 -1.99 -15.86 -3.90
N GLY A 145 -2.01 -17.16 -3.67
CA GLY A 145 -3.28 -17.88 -3.56
C GLY A 145 -4.13 -17.40 -2.38
N ILE A 146 -5.43 -17.66 -2.45
CA ILE A 146 -6.43 -17.24 -1.45
C ILE A 146 -6.08 -17.65 -0.01
N THR A 147 -5.46 -18.82 0.17
CA THR A 147 -5.00 -19.28 1.48
C THR A 147 -3.93 -18.36 2.06
N ALA A 148 -2.98 -17.93 1.24
CA ALA A 148 -1.94 -16.99 1.65
C ALA A 148 -2.53 -15.63 2.03
N ALA A 149 -3.46 -15.13 1.22
CA ALA A 149 -4.17 -13.87 1.46
C ALA A 149 -4.99 -13.92 2.78
N ARG A 150 -5.65 -15.04 3.06
CA ARG A 150 -6.40 -15.25 4.33
C ARG A 150 -5.49 -15.26 5.54
N VAL A 151 -4.36 -15.95 5.45
CA VAL A 151 -3.38 -16.01 6.55
C VAL A 151 -2.79 -14.62 6.82
N GLU A 152 -2.54 -13.81 5.78
CA GLU A 152 -2.06 -12.44 5.94
C GLU A 152 -3.07 -11.57 6.68
N LEU A 153 -4.36 -11.61 6.33
CA LEU A 153 -5.38 -10.85 7.06
C LEU A 153 -5.42 -11.23 8.54
N ARG A 154 -5.39 -12.55 8.85
CA ARG A 154 -5.39 -13.01 10.24
C ARG A 154 -4.16 -12.52 10.98
N TRP A 155 -2.99 -12.65 10.38
CA TRP A 155 -1.73 -12.20 10.97
C TRP A 155 -1.73 -10.70 11.29
N VAL A 156 -2.19 -9.86 10.36
CA VAL A 156 -2.33 -8.41 10.58
C VAL A 156 -3.37 -8.12 11.67
N GLY A 157 -4.48 -8.85 11.68
CA GLY A 157 -5.51 -8.74 12.72
C GLY A 157 -5.00 -9.10 14.11
N ASP A 158 -4.20 -10.16 14.23
CA ASP A 158 -3.59 -10.61 15.49
C ASP A 158 -2.58 -9.59 16.04
N LEU A 159 -1.93 -8.83 15.16
CA LEU A 159 -1.05 -7.69 15.53
C LEU A 159 -1.85 -6.42 15.90
N GLY A 160 -3.17 -6.47 15.86
CA GLY A 160 -4.05 -5.36 16.13
C GLY A 160 -4.26 -4.39 14.97
N GLY A 161 -3.50 -4.54 13.84
CA GLY A 161 -3.71 -3.78 12.60
C GLY A 161 -3.76 -2.25 12.72
N SER A 162 -3.26 -1.69 13.83
CA SER A 162 -3.32 -0.26 14.11
C SER A 162 -2.03 0.23 14.77
N VAL A 163 -1.46 1.28 14.21
CA VAL A 163 -0.36 2.04 14.77
C VAL A 163 -0.89 3.43 15.11
N THR A 164 -0.75 3.86 16.34
CA THR A 164 -1.33 5.12 16.84
C THR A 164 -0.39 6.31 16.64
N GLU A 165 0.90 6.08 16.74
CA GLU A 165 1.95 7.09 16.55
C GLU A 165 2.62 6.89 15.21
N CYS A 166 2.86 7.98 14.47
CA CYS A 166 3.52 7.93 13.17
C CYS A 166 5.01 8.23 13.34
N GLU A 167 5.84 7.27 12.97
CA GLU A 167 7.30 7.39 12.94
C GLU A 167 7.81 7.68 11.52
N VAL A 168 7.03 7.26 10.50
CA VAL A 168 7.32 7.61 9.11
C VAL A 168 7.01 9.10 8.89
N PRO A 169 7.95 9.88 8.33
CA PRO A 169 7.74 11.31 8.06
C PRO A 169 6.86 11.51 6.81
N TRP A 170 5.57 11.18 6.93
CA TRP A 170 4.60 11.33 5.85
C TRP A 170 4.55 12.77 5.34
N THR A 171 4.79 12.96 4.06
CA THR A 171 4.77 14.28 3.42
C THR A 171 3.42 14.63 2.83
N ARG A 172 2.62 13.62 2.48
CA ARG A 172 1.25 13.79 1.99
C ARG A 172 0.50 12.47 1.97
N ALA A 173 -0.84 12.57 1.93
CA ALA A 173 -1.74 11.45 1.68
C ALA A 173 -2.57 11.72 0.42
N ILE A 174 -2.80 10.70 -0.38
CA ILE A 174 -3.73 10.70 -1.52
C ILE A 174 -4.96 9.92 -1.08
N VAL A 175 -6.14 10.54 -1.18
CA VAL A 175 -7.41 9.96 -0.73
C VAL A 175 -8.41 9.98 -1.87
N SER A 176 -8.88 8.80 -2.26
CA SER A 176 -9.91 8.62 -3.28
C SER A 176 -11.30 8.77 -2.69
N ASP A 177 -12.17 9.54 -3.35
CA ASP A 177 -13.55 9.78 -2.86
C ASP A 177 -14.42 8.53 -2.91
N HIS A 178 -14.24 7.69 -3.92
CA HIS A 178 -15.01 6.46 -4.11
C HIS A 178 -14.26 5.22 -3.62
N ASP A 179 -13.48 5.35 -2.55
CA ASP A 179 -12.85 4.21 -1.89
C ASP A 179 -13.90 3.37 -1.14
N LEU A 180 -14.23 2.19 -1.68
CA LEU A 180 -15.16 1.24 -1.08
C LEU A 180 -14.47 0.21 -0.17
N VAL A 181 -13.15 0.31 0.01
CA VAL A 181 -12.34 -0.62 0.85
C VAL A 181 -12.03 0.01 2.20
N ILE A 182 -11.40 1.19 2.20
CA ILE A 182 -11.10 1.92 3.42
C ILE A 182 -11.86 3.26 3.37
N PRO A 183 -12.78 3.51 4.33
CA PRO A 183 -13.64 4.70 4.27
C PRO A 183 -12.85 6.00 4.13
N SER A 184 -13.09 6.75 3.05
CA SER A 184 -12.39 8.02 2.76
C SER A 184 -12.52 9.04 3.90
N SER A 185 -13.67 9.06 4.57
CA SER A 185 -13.90 9.93 5.73
C SER A 185 -12.98 9.62 6.91
N GLY A 186 -12.67 8.35 7.14
CA GLY A 186 -11.72 7.90 8.15
C GLY A 186 -10.30 8.31 7.81
N GLN A 187 -9.91 8.11 6.55
CA GLN A 187 -8.60 8.52 6.03
C GLN A 187 -8.39 10.02 6.16
N ARG A 188 -9.35 10.85 5.69
CA ARG A 188 -9.30 12.31 5.84
C ARG A 188 -9.12 12.74 7.28
N ARG A 189 -9.89 12.15 8.19
CA ARG A 189 -9.79 12.46 9.62
C ARG A 189 -8.40 12.11 10.16
N PHE A 190 -7.87 10.94 9.83
CA PHE A 190 -6.55 10.50 10.31
C PHE A 190 -5.45 11.50 9.90
N TRP A 191 -5.41 11.86 8.63
CA TRP A 191 -4.37 12.74 8.08
C TRP A 191 -4.54 14.19 8.52
N SER A 192 -5.80 14.69 8.60
CA SER A 192 -6.09 16.02 9.12
C SER A 192 -5.72 16.16 10.60
N ASP A 193 -6.03 15.18 11.44
CA ASP A 193 -5.68 15.18 12.87
C ASP A 193 -4.16 15.28 13.09
N ARG A 194 -3.35 14.98 12.06
CA ARG A 194 -1.87 15.02 12.07
C ARG A 194 -1.28 16.14 11.22
N SER A 195 -2.11 17.01 10.67
CA SER A 195 -1.69 18.10 9.79
C SER A 195 -0.89 17.64 8.56
N ILE A 196 -1.12 16.43 8.10
CA ILE A 196 -0.52 15.91 6.87
C ILE A 196 -1.38 16.38 5.68
N PRO A 197 -0.77 17.01 4.65
CA PRO A 197 -1.48 17.45 3.45
C PRO A 197 -2.22 16.31 2.77
N ILE A 198 -3.49 16.54 2.41
CA ILE A 198 -4.33 15.59 1.71
C ILE A 198 -4.52 16.05 0.26
N GLU A 199 -4.25 15.14 -0.68
CA GLU A 199 -4.62 15.27 -2.08
C GLU A 199 -5.87 14.43 -2.33
N GLU A 200 -6.96 15.11 -2.65
CA GLU A 200 -8.24 14.45 -2.96
C GLU A 200 -8.29 14.05 -4.42
N LEU A 201 -8.70 12.81 -4.68
CA LEU A 201 -8.99 12.34 -6.03
C LEU A 201 -10.49 12.09 -6.19
N PRO A 202 -11.23 13.07 -6.75
CA PRO A 202 -12.66 12.92 -7.00
C PRO A 202 -12.92 11.73 -7.93
N THR A 203 -13.98 10.97 -7.63
CA THR A 203 -14.43 9.81 -8.44
C THR A 203 -13.45 8.64 -8.55
N ALA A 204 -12.26 8.73 -7.96
CA ALA A 204 -11.27 7.66 -8.00
C ALA A 204 -11.63 6.50 -7.07
N PRO A 205 -11.38 5.24 -7.47
CA PRO A 205 -11.56 4.04 -6.67
C PRO A 205 -10.40 3.84 -5.68
N HIS A 206 -10.43 2.73 -4.94
CA HIS A 206 -9.33 2.35 -4.05
C HIS A 206 -8.02 2.03 -4.81
N LEU A 207 -8.09 1.34 -5.95
CA LEU A 207 -6.95 1.08 -6.82
C LEU A 207 -6.79 2.22 -7.84
N ILE A 208 -5.73 3.01 -7.68
CA ILE A 208 -5.42 4.14 -8.57
C ILE A 208 -4.09 3.98 -9.33
N LEU A 209 -3.24 3.05 -8.90
CA LEU A 209 -1.95 2.76 -9.52
C LEU A 209 -2.16 2.13 -10.91
N GLY A 210 -1.41 2.63 -11.91
CA GLY A 210 -1.54 2.19 -13.31
C GLY A 210 -2.79 2.71 -14.03
N THR A 211 -3.74 3.31 -13.32
CA THR A 211 -5.00 3.83 -13.86
C THR A 211 -5.09 5.35 -13.76
N TYR A 212 -5.31 5.89 -12.58
CA TYR A 212 -5.33 7.33 -12.30
C TYR A 212 -3.91 7.91 -12.17
N LEU A 213 -2.99 7.14 -11.58
CA LEU A 213 -1.58 7.48 -11.48
C LEU A 213 -0.80 6.54 -12.40
N LYS A 214 -0.08 7.09 -13.36
CA LYS A 214 0.65 6.33 -14.38
C LYS A 214 2.16 6.45 -14.29
N SER A 215 2.68 7.34 -13.45
CA SER A 215 4.11 7.60 -13.32
C SER A 215 4.52 7.77 -11.87
N TRP A 216 5.62 7.12 -11.47
CA TRP A 216 6.23 7.31 -10.16
C TRP A 216 6.72 8.74 -9.96
N ARG A 217 7.20 9.39 -11.02
CA ARG A 217 7.65 10.79 -10.97
C ARG A 217 6.48 11.74 -10.71
N GLU A 218 5.37 11.57 -11.42
CA GLU A 218 4.14 12.32 -11.21
C GLU A 218 3.60 12.12 -9.79
N LEU A 219 3.50 10.85 -9.35
CA LEU A 219 3.06 10.51 -7.99
C LEU A 219 3.91 11.20 -6.93
N LEU A 220 5.22 11.29 -7.12
CA LEU A 220 6.15 11.94 -6.18
C LEU A 220 6.27 13.45 -6.39
N ARG A 221 5.64 14.01 -7.43
CA ARG A 221 5.69 15.43 -7.81
C ARG A 221 7.11 15.96 -8.05
N LEU A 222 7.89 15.23 -8.86
CA LEU A 222 9.30 15.49 -9.16
C LEU A 222 9.52 15.83 -10.63
#